data_f4cf842e7c8e74f2a644c94404ad6595
#
_entry.id   f4cf842e7c8e74f2a644c94404ad6595
#
_cell.length_a   1.000
_cell.length_b   1.000
_cell.length_c   1.000
_cell.angle_alpha   90.00
_cell.angle_beta   90.00
_cell.angle_gamma   90.00
#
_symmetry.space_group_name_H-M   'P 1'
#
loop_
_entity.id
_entity.type
_entity.pdbx_description
1 polymer ?
#
loop_
_entity_poly.entity_id
_entity_poly.type
_entity_poly.pdbx_seq_one_letter_code
_entity_poly.pdbx_strand_id
1 'polypeptide(L)'
;IFMDGAGEVFRHVPNAYNLYQGIWIKHPAQNNLYPLSQKMKDAVVRDFLSRPTDIDSSQIQNYDQWLRLQFGHFFAEHFPIPYTKKYWMTEAKDLETRWMGSREGSRLYQPSVEEVIQGCNTSETPVTYYSKEMRYPRKGGFKQFLSALVENQDIRYNQQVISIDVENRLLRTSKGDEYQFDRLISSLPLPEVIKMLKNVPVDVCNAAARLHCTCGYQISVGLKTKNIPPYLWWYIYDEDILPARVYSPSLKSPDNAPEGCSSLQMEVYCNRDEYTQEELLARSVGKL
;
A
#
# COMPACT_ATOMS: atom_id res chain seq x y z
N ILE A 1 -21.34 1.35 -10.85
CA ILE A 1 -21.55 2.24 -9.68
C ILE A 1 -20.39 3.24 -9.56
N PHE A 2 -19.12 2.80 -9.32
CA PHE A 2 -17.99 3.73 -9.17
C PHE A 2 -17.74 4.58 -10.41
N MET A 3 -17.88 4.02 -11.60
CA MET A 3 -17.64 4.73 -12.84
C MET A 3 -18.76 5.72 -13.19
N ASP A 4 -19.98 5.42 -12.82
CA ASP A 4 -21.14 6.28 -13.08
C ASP A 4 -21.03 7.59 -12.29
N GLY A 5 -20.53 7.54 -11.05
CA GLY A 5 -20.29 8.72 -10.21
C GLY A 5 -19.05 9.52 -10.56
N ALA A 6 -18.08 8.92 -11.26
CA ALA A 6 -16.80 9.56 -11.55
C ALA A 6 -16.90 10.69 -12.61
N GLY A 7 -17.96 10.73 -13.42
CA GLY A 7 -18.03 11.60 -14.57
C GLY A 7 -16.98 11.27 -15.62
N GLU A 8 -16.40 12.28 -16.25
CA GLU A 8 -15.28 12.07 -17.18
C GLU A 8 -14.01 11.61 -16.46
N VAL A 9 -13.32 10.63 -17.03
CA VAL A 9 -12.08 10.08 -16.50
C VAL A 9 -10.92 10.18 -17.49
N PHE A 10 -9.73 10.41 -16.98
CA PHE A 10 -8.50 10.11 -17.70
C PHE A 10 -8.21 8.63 -17.64
N ARG A 11 -7.65 8.11 -18.74
CA ARG A 11 -7.14 6.74 -18.84
C ARG A 11 -5.62 6.80 -18.95
N HIS A 12 -4.94 6.08 -18.11
CA HIS A 12 -3.50 6.03 -18.06
C HIS A 12 -3.01 4.60 -18.26
N VAL A 13 -1.93 4.44 -19.01
CA VAL A 13 -1.13 3.23 -18.90
C VAL A 13 -0.42 3.29 -17.56
N PRO A 14 -0.45 2.22 -16.72
CA PRO A 14 0.26 2.21 -15.46
C PRO A 14 1.74 2.50 -15.67
N ASN A 15 2.23 3.56 -15.06
CA ASN A 15 3.64 3.96 -15.11
C ASN A 15 4.17 4.04 -13.68
N ALA A 16 4.34 2.85 -13.08
CA ALA A 16 4.85 2.68 -11.74
C ALA A 16 6.35 2.35 -11.78
N TYR A 17 7.08 2.87 -10.81
CA TYR A 17 8.51 2.62 -10.66
C TYR A 17 8.86 2.26 -9.22
N ASN A 18 10.10 1.83 -9.04
CA ASN A 18 10.71 1.58 -7.74
C ASN A 18 11.99 2.40 -7.67
N LEU A 19 12.24 3.02 -6.52
CA LEU A 19 13.51 3.66 -6.19
C LEU A 19 14.28 2.74 -5.27
N TYR A 20 15.52 2.41 -5.65
CA TYR A 20 16.42 1.58 -4.90
C TYR A 20 17.86 2.09 -5.06
N GLN A 21 18.46 2.58 -3.99
CA GLN A 21 19.81 3.14 -3.97
C GLN A 21 20.06 4.19 -5.07
N GLY A 22 19.08 5.09 -5.26
CA GLY A 22 19.10 6.11 -6.30
C GLY A 22 18.84 5.60 -7.73
N ILE A 23 18.59 4.31 -7.92
CA ILE A 23 18.31 3.69 -9.22
C ILE A 23 16.81 3.57 -9.43
N TRP A 24 16.32 4.06 -10.56
CA TRP A 24 14.94 3.89 -10.98
C TRP A 24 14.75 2.56 -11.69
N ILE A 25 13.90 1.70 -11.12
CA ILE A 25 13.57 0.37 -11.63
C ILE A 25 12.08 0.36 -11.98
N LYS A 26 11.73 -0.02 -13.21
CA LYS A 26 10.34 -0.19 -13.63
C LYS A 26 9.62 -1.19 -12.71
N HIS A 27 8.36 -0.95 -12.40
CA HIS A 27 7.57 -1.87 -11.57
C HIS A 27 6.87 -2.95 -12.42
N PRO A 28 6.82 -4.21 -12.00
CA PRO A 28 7.40 -4.78 -10.79
C PRO A 28 8.91 -5.02 -10.90
N ALA A 29 9.64 -4.85 -9.80
CA ALA A 29 11.10 -4.91 -9.80
C ALA A 29 11.64 -6.27 -10.28
N GLN A 30 10.99 -7.39 -9.90
CA GLN A 30 11.41 -8.74 -10.27
C GLN A 30 11.45 -9.01 -11.78
N ASN A 31 10.72 -8.21 -12.57
CA ASN A 31 10.69 -8.32 -14.02
C ASN A 31 11.51 -7.24 -14.73
N ASN A 32 12.21 -6.36 -13.99
CA ASN A 32 12.77 -5.13 -14.53
C ASN A 32 14.15 -4.80 -13.93
N LEU A 33 15.01 -5.79 -13.83
CA LEU A 33 16.31 -5.70 -13.17
C LEU A 33 17.42 -5.06 -14.04
N TYR A 34 17.09 -4.68 -15.29
CA TYR A 34 18.05 -4.14 -16.26
C TYR A 34 18.94 -3.02 -15.72
N PRO A 35 18.43 -2.03 -14.94
CA PRO A 35 19.24 -0.93 -14.43
C PRO A 35 20.27 -1.32 -13.36
N LEU A 36 20.14 -2.52 -12.77
CA LEU A 36 21.04 -3.00 -11.71
C LEU A 36 22.42 -3.39 -12.26
N SER A 37 23.42 -3.41 -11.36
CA SER A 37 24.75 -3.89 -11.70
C SER A 37 24.72 -5.36 -12.16
N GLN A 38 25.66 -5.74 -13.04
CA GLN A 38 25.74 -7.12 -13.53
C GLN A 38 25.87 -8.12 -12.38
N LYS A 39 26.66 -7.80 -11.36
CA LYS A 39 26.81 -8.63 -10.16
C LYS A 39 25.47 -8.93 -9.47
N MET A 40 24.61 -7.92 -9.35
CA MET A 40 23.30 -8.10 -8.73
C MET A 40 22.37 -8.92 -9.62
N LYS A 41 22.35 -8.65 -10.93
CA LYS A 41 21.55 -9.43 -11.88
C LYS A 41 21.93 -10.90 -11.87
N ASP A 42 23.23 -11.22 -11.89
CA ASP A 42 23.75 -12.59 -11.84
C ASP A 42 23.34 -13.29 -10.53
N ALA A 43 23.38 -12.57 -9.40
CA ALA A 43 22.94 -13.12 -8.12
C ALA A 43 21.44 -13.43 -8.12
N VAL A 44 20.61 -12.51 -8.62
CA VAL A 44 19.15 -12.73 -8.71
C VAL A 44 18.85 -13.92 -9.62
N VAL A 45 19.42 -13.97 -10.83
CA VAL A 45 19.16 -15.05 -11.79
C VAL A 45 19.59 -16.40 -11.21
N ARG A 46 20.79 -16.48 -10.65
CA ARG A 46 21.29 -17.71 -10.03
C ARG A 46 20.35 -18.22 -8.93
N ASP A 47 19.98 -17.34 -8.00
CA ASP A 47 19.12 -17.72 -6.87
C ASP A 47 17.70 -18.06 -7.35
N PHE A 48 17.20 -17.35 -8.34
CA PHE A 48 15.91 -17.62 -8.93
C PHE A 48 15.84 -18.98 -9.63
N LEU A 49 16.89 -19.36 -10.36
CA LEU A 49 16.99 -20.67 -11.02
C LEU A 49 17.18 -21.83 -10.04
N SER A 50 17.81 -21.58 -8.89
CA SER A 50 18.04 -22.61 -7.86
C SER A 50 16.85 -22.85 -6.94
N ARG A 51 15.73 -22.12 -7.13
CA ARG A 51 14.52 -22.29 -6.30
C ARG A 51 13.93 -23.70 -6.46
N PRO A 52 13.38 -24.27 -5.40
CA PRO A 52 12.59 -25.48 -5.52
C PRO A 52 11.34 -25.22 -6.39
N THR A 53 11.05 -26.13 -7.31
CA THR A 53 9.89 -26.04 -8.21
C THR A 53 8.61 -26.63 -7.59
N ASP A 54 8.78 -27.63 -6.73
CA ASP A 54 7.68 -28.27 -6.01
C ASP A 54 7.66 -27.79 -4.56
N ILE A 55 6.93 -26.69 -4.33
CA ILE A 55 6.77 -26.12 -3.00
C ILE A 55 5.43 -26.61 -2.44
N ASP A 56 5.47 -27.41 -1.40
CA ASP A 56 4.30 -27.69 -0.59
C ASP A 56 3.97 -26.44 0.24
N SER A 57 2.91 -25.74 -0.17
CA SER A 57 2.46 -24.52 0.50
C SER A 57 2.11 -24.72 1.98
N SER A 58 1.79 -25.96 2.39
CA SER A 58 1.51 -26.28 3.80
C SER A 58 2.73 -26.23 4.70
N GLN A 59 3.93 -26.30 4.12
CA GLN A 59 5.21 -26.24 4.84
C GLN A 59 5.73 -24.80 5.02
N ILE A 60 5.12 -23.83 4.33
CA ILE A 60 5.51 -22.42 4.45
C ILE A 60 4.97 -21.87 5.75
N GLN A 61 5.86 -21.53 6.67
CA GLN A 61 5.50 -21.07 8.01
C GLN A 61 5.22 -19.57 8.09
N ASN A 62 5.87 -18.76 7.24
CA ASN A 62 5.77 -17.30 7.29
C ASN A 62 6.07 -16.65 5.93
N TYR A 63 5.86 -15.35 5.88
CA TYR A 63 6.01 -14.57 4.65
C TYR A 63 7.46 -14.43 4.19
N ASP A 64 8.46 -14.40 5.07
CA ASP A 64 9.88 -14.40 4.71
C ASP A 64 10.25 -15.67 3.93
N GLN A 65 9.86 -16.83 4.43
CA GLN A 65 10.05 -18.09 3.71
C GLN A 65 9.37 -18.07 2.35
N TRP A 66 8.14 -17.59 2.29
CA TRP A 66 7.39 -17.50 1.05
C TRP A 66 8.13 -16.63 0.02
N LEU A 67 8.61 -15.44 0.43
CA LEU A 67 9.33 -14.53 -0.45
C LEU A 67 10.62 -15.15 -1.02
N ARG A 68 11.41 -15.83 -0.17
CA ARG A 68 12.65 -16.50 -0.58
C ARG A 68 12.39 -17.65 -1.54
N LEU A 69 11.35 -18.43 -1.29
CA LEU A 69 10.93 -19.53 -2.17
C LEU A 69 10.39 -19.03 -3.51
N GLN A 70 9.70 -17.88 -3.54
CA GLN A 70 9.15 -17.34 -4.78
C GLN A 70 10.17 -16.58 -5.63
N PHE A 71 11.07 -15.83 -5.02
CA PHE A 71 11.92 -14.88 -5.75
C PHE A 71 13.43 -15.17 -5.62
N GLY A 72 13.82 -16.15 -4.84
CA GLY A 72 15.23 -16.39 -4.48
C GLY A 72 15.68 -15.49 -3.33
N HIS A 73 16.78 -15.89 -2.68
CA HIS A 73 17.26 -15.23 -1.47
C HIS A 73 17.71 -13.79 -1.73
N PHE A 74 18.53 -13.57 -2.76
CA PHE A 74 19.08 -12.25 -3.04
C PHE A 74 17.99 -11.22 -3.33
N PHE A 75 17.04 -11.54 -4.21
CA PHE A 75 15.96 -10.61 -4.53
C PHE A 75 15.07 -10.36 -3.31
N ALA A 76 14.72 -11.40 -2.58
CA ALA A 76 13.88 -11.28 -1.38
C ALA A 76 14.51 -10.34 -0.34
N GLU A 77 15.81 -10.47 -0.08
CA GLU A 77 16.55 -9.66 0.90
C GLU A 77 16.71 -8.19 0.51
N HIS A 78 16.81 -7.90 -0.78
CA HIS A 78 17.07 -6.53 -1.25
C HIS A 78 15.80 -5.74 -1.57
N PHE A 79 14.66 -6.41 -1.81
CA PHE A 79 13.44 -5.77 -2.26
C PHE A 79 12.23 -6.03 -1.34
N PRO A 80 11.52 -7.17 -1.43
CA PRO A 80 10.26 -7.31 -0.72
C PRO A 80 10.40 -7.43 0.81
N ILE A 81 11.47 -7.98 1.36
CA ILE A 81 11.65 -8.09 2.81
C ILE A 81 11.83 -6.71 3.47
N PRO A 82 12.79 -5.85 3.04
CA PRO A 82 12.90 -4.49 3.56
C PRO A 82 11.62 -3.67 3.35
N TYR A 83 10.98 -3.81 2.18
CA TYR A 83 9.73 -3.13 1.91
C TYR A 83 8.59 -3.61 2.84
N THR A 84 8.52 -4.89 3.14
CA THR A 84 7.56 -5.46 4.07
C THR A 84 7.68 -4.83 5.46
N LYS A 85 8.89 -4.76 5.99
CA LYS A 85 9.17 -4.11 7.27
C LYS A 85 8.73 -2.64 7.27
N LYS A 86 9.06 -1.92 6.20
CA LYS A 86 8.72 -0.52 6.01
C LYS A 86 7.22 -0.27 5.88
N TYR A 87 6.50 -1.17 5.20
CA TYR A 87 5.06 -1.03 4.92
C TYR A 87 4.18 -1.54 6.08
N TRP A 88 4.54 -2.69 6.67
CA TRP A 88 3.75 -3.33 7.71
C TRP A 88 4.26 -3.03 9.13
N MET A 89 5.41 -2.37 9.28
CA MET A 89 6.08 -2.16 10.58
C MET A 89 6.30 -3.48 11.34
N THR A 90 6.48 -4.57 10.61
CA THR A 90 6.59 -5.93 11.11
C THR A 90 7.57 -6.69 10.23
N GLU A 91 8.41 -7.51 10.83
CA GLU A 91 9.33 -8.37 10.09
C GLU A 91 8.57 -9.40 9.26
N ALA A 92 9.05 -9.70 8.04
CA ALA A 92 8.38 -10.66 7.16
C ALA A 92 8.23 -12.05 7.78
N LYS A 93 9.17 -12.46 8.66
CA LYS A 93 9.11 -13.73 9.40
C LYS A 93 7.96 -13.83 10.40
N ASP A 94 7.43 -12.67 10.84
CA ASP A 94 6.35 -12.59 11.82
C ASP A 94 4.97 -12.44 11.15
N LEU A 95 4.93 -12.44 9.81
CA LEU A 95 3.70 -12.37 9.03
C LEU A 95 3.30 -13.74 8.47
N GLU A 96 2.01 -14.06 8.56
CA GLU A 96 1.43 -15.23 7.91
C GLU A 96 1.30 -15.05 6.39
N THR A 97 1.05 -16.15 5.68
CA THR A 97 0.88 -16.17 4.22
C THR A 97 -0.56 -16.35 3.76
N ARG A 98 -1.50 -16.68 4.66
CA ARG A 98 -2.91 -16.93 4.31
C ARG A 98 -3.60 -15.77 3.57
N TRP A 99 -3.18 -14.53 3.83
CA TRP A 99 -3.69 -13.34 3.15
C TRP A 99 -3.23 -13.20 1.69
N MET A 100 -2.22 -13.97 1.27
CA MET A 100 -1.71 -13.95 -0.11
C MET A 100 -2.70 -14.56 -1.12
N GLY A 101 -3.64 -15.36 -0.66
CA GLY A 101 -4.57 -16.10 -1.53
C GLY A 101 -3.94 -17.33 -2.17
N SER A 102 -4.65 -17.96 -3.11
CA SER A 102 -4.12 -19.03 -3.93
C SER A 102 -3.04 -18.52 -4.89
N ARG A 103 -2.21 -19.42 -5.43
CA ARG A 103 -1.15 -19.10 -6.39
C ARG A 103 -1.65 -18.28 -7.58
N GLU A 104 -2.87 -18.55 -8.03
CA GLU A 104 -3.51 -17.84 -9.16
C GLU A 104 -4.04 -16.44 -8.80
N GLY A 105 -4.24 -16.17 -7.52
CA GLY A 105 -4.74 -14.89 -6.98
C GLY A 105 -3.72 -14.13 -6.13
N SER A 106 -2.43 -14.49 -6.21
CA SER A 106 -1.39 -13.81 -5.42
C SER A 106 -1.32 -12.31 -5.73
N ARG A 107 -1.22 -11.52 -4.66
CA ARG A 107 -1.04 -10.06 -4.76
C ARG A 107 0.32 -9.65 -5.32
N LEU A 108 1.30 -10.55 -5.31
CA LEU A 108 2.60 -10.31 -5.91
C LEU A 108 2.71 -11.07 -7.22
N TYR A 109 3.12 -10.36 -8.27
CA TYR A 109 3.37 -10.94 -9.57
C TYR A 109 4.51 -11.97 -9.46
N GLN A 110 4.25 -13.17 -9.93
CA GLN A 110 5.22 -14.28 -9.94
C GLN A 110 5.74 -14.45 -11.38
N PRO A 111 6.95 -13.98 -11.68
CA PRO A 111 7.51 -14.03 -13.02
C PRO A 111 7.90 -15.45 -13.40
N SER A 112 7.89 -15.74 -14.70
CA SER A 112 8.57 -16.91 -15.24
C SER A 112 10.09 -16.70 -15.24
N VAL A 113 10.85 -17.78 -15.47
CA VAL A 113 12.31 -17.71 -15.63
C VAL A 113 12.68 -16.81 -16.81
N GLU A 114 11.97 -16.95 -17.92
CA GLU A 114 12.19 -16.16 -19.14
C GLU A 114 11.97 -14.67 -18.89
N GLU A 115 10.92 -14.30 -18.14
CA GLU A 115 10.63 -12.91 -17.78
C GLU A 115 11.73 -12.30 -16.90
N VAL A 116 12.24 -13.04 -15.92
CA VAL A 116 13.36 -12.57 -15.07
C VAL A 116 14.62 -12.35 -15.90
N ILE A 117 14.98 -13.31 -16.77
CA ILE A 117 16.13 -13.22 -17.66
C ILE A 117 15.97 -12.05 -18.64
N GLN A 118 14.79 -11.89 -19.25
CA GLN A 118 14.49 -10.76 -20.11
C GLN A 118 14.62 -9.44 -19.37
N GLY A 119 14.05 -9.34 -18.16
CA GLY A 119 14.12 -8.15 -17.33
C GLY A 119 15.53 -7.78 -16.85
N CYS A 120 16.48 -8.72 -16.87
CA CYS A 120 17.91 -8.45 -16.65
C CYS A 120 18.61 -7.87 -17.89
N ASN A 121 18.15 -8.23 -19.10
CA ASN A 121 18.88 -7.98 -20.34
C ASN A 121 18.36 -6.77 -21.12
N THR A 122 17.11 -6.37 -20.93
CA THR A 122 16.51 -5.24 -21.64
C THR A 122 15.62 -4.38 -20.74
N SER A 123 15.54 -3.09 -21.07
CA SER A 123 14.57 -2.16 -20.50
C SER A 123 13.20 -2.26 -21.20
N GLU A 124 13.11 -2.97 -22.31
CA GLU A 124 11.89 -3.11 -23.11
C GLU A 124 11.00 -4.26 -22.61
N THR A 125 10.46 -4.04 -21.44
CA THR A 125 9.55 -4.97 -20.75
C THR A 125 8.18 -4.32 -20.60
N PRO A 126 7.08 -5.09 -20.51
CA PRO A 126 5.76 -4.53 -20.26
C PRO A 126 5.70 -3.71 -18.98
N VAL A 127 4.74 -2.76 -18.90
CA VAL A 127 4.36 -2.05 -17.66
C VAL A 127 2.99 -2.53 -17.15
N THR A 128 2.43 -3.55 -17.78
CA THR A 128 1.04 -3.97 -17.62
C THR A 128 0.87 -5.28 -16.85
N TYR A 129 1.89 -5.71 -16.10
CA TYR A 129 1.86 -6.96 -15.33
C TYR A 129 0.71 -7.04 -14.32
N TYR A 130 0.39 -5.93 -13.64
CA TYR A 130 -0.70 -5.87 -12.66
C TYR A 130 -1.99 -5.30 -13.23
N SER A 131 -1.91 -4.38 -14.17
CA SER A 131 -3.07 -3.71 -14.75
C SER A 131 -2.76 -3.17 -16.13
N LYS A 132 -3.70 -3.30 -17.04
CA LYS A 132 -3.57 -2.75 -18.40
C LYS A 132 -3.90 -1.27 -18.47
N GLU A 133 -4.77 -0.80 -17.58
CA GLU A 133 -5.28 0.56 -17.56
C GLU A 133 -5.56 1.01 -16.13
N MET A 134 -5.23 2.25 -15.83
CA MET A 134 -5.67 2.97 -14.64
C MET A 134 -6.58 4.13 -15.04
N ARG A 135 -7.66 4.33 -14.29
CA ARG A 135 -8.60 5.43 -14.50
C ARG A 135 -8.54 6.40 -13.34
N TYR A 136 -8.69 7.68 -13.65
CA TYR A 136 -8.71 8.73 -12.64
C TYR A 136 -9.72 9.82 -13.03
N PRO A 137 -10.55 10.36 -12.10
CA PRO A 137 -11.50 11.42 -12.41
C PRO A 137 -10.80 12.66 -12.97
N ARG A 138 -11.39 13.26 -13.98
CA ARG A 138 -10.88 14.52 -14.56
C ARG A 138 -10.88 15.66 -13.57
N LYS A 139 -11.93 15.75 -12.74
CA LYS A 139 -12.13 16.79 -11.73
C LYS A 139 -12.55 16.20 -10.40
N GLY A 140 -12.33 16.94 -9.33
CA GLY A 140 -12.79 16.60 -7.99
C GLY A 140 -11.95 15.57 -7.24
N GLY A 141 -10.83 15.11 -7.83
CA GLY A 141 -9.92 14.16 -7.20
C GLY A 141 -10.51 12.74 -7.04
N PHE A 142 -9.80 11.88 -6.33
CA PHE A 142 -10.19 10.46 -6.16
C PHE A 142 -11.56 10.27 -5.52
N LYS A 143 -11.97 11.19 -4.62
CA LYS A 143 -13.28 11.14 -3.95
C LYS A 143 -14.46 11.13 -4.91
N GLN A 144 -14.26 11.64 -6.14
CA GLN A 144 -15.32 11.68 -7.15
C GLN A 144 -15.82 10.28 -7.55
N PHE A 145 -15.00 9.24 -7.43
CA PHE A 145 -15.46 7.86 -7.62
C PHE A 145 -16.53 7.43 -6.60
N LEU A 146 -16.58 8.08 -5.45
CA LEU A 146 -17.52 7.75 -4.37
C LEU A 146 -18.78 8.61 -4.43
N SER A 147 -18.86 9.65 -5.27
CA SER A 147 -19.96 10.63 -5.27
C SER A 147 -21.32 9.98 -5.40
N ALA A 148 -21.48 9.06 -6.36
CA ALA A 148 -22.75 8.36 -6.54
C ALA A 148 -23.12 7.38 -5.41
N LEU A 149 -22.13 6.93 -4.62
CA LEU A 149 -22.37 6.05 -3.47
C LEU A 149 -22.82 6.83 -2.24
N VAL A 150 -22.33 8.07 -2.08
CA VAL A 150 -22.67 8.91 -0.92
C VAL A 150 -23.88 9.79 -1.16
N GLU A 151 -24.25 9.97 -2.43
CA GLU A 151 -25.46 10.70 -2.80
C GLU A 151 -26.71 10.04 -2.19
N ASN A 152 -27.53 10.84 -1.55
CA ASN A 152 -28.76 10.38 -0.86
C ASN A 152 -28.53 9.44 0.34
N GLN A 153 -27.32 9.36 0.88
CA GLN A 153 -27.04 8.65 2.13
C GLN A 153 -27.09 9.61 3.32
N ASP A 154 -27.67 9.15 4.45
CA ASP A 154 -27.61 9.89 5.72
C ASP A 154 -26.22 9.77 6.35
N ILE A 155 -25.30 10.65 5.92
CA ILE A 155 -23.93 10.68 6.44
C ILE A 155 -23.82 11.75 7.52
N ARG A 156 -23.54 11.33 8.75
CA ARG A 156 -23.41 12.21 9.90
C ARG A 156 -21.94 12.47 10.22
N TYR A 157 -21.48 13.64 9.83
CA TYR A 157 -20.12 14.08 10.07
C TYR A 157 -19.89 14.56 11.52
N ASN A 158 -18.63 14.57 11.96
CA ASN A 158 -18.23 15.01 13.29
C ASN A 158 -18.94 14.25 14.42
N GLN A 159 -19.20 12.97 14.21
CA GLN A 159 -19.80 12.04 15.17
C GLN A 159 -18.79 10.94 15.51
N GLN A 160 -18.11 11.08 16.65
CA GLN A 160 -17.20 10.06 17.13
C GLN A 160 -17.94 9.05 17.99
N VAL A 161 -18.03 7.81 17.56
CA VAL A 161 -18.60 6.73 18.37
C VAL A 161 -17.64 6.42 19.52
N ILE A 162 -18.16 6.37 20.73
CA ILE A 162 -17.40 6.10 21.97
C ILE A 162 -17.89 4.86 22.73
N SER A 163 -19.09 4.37 22.43
CA SER A 163 -19.64 3.17 23.06
C SER A 163 -20.59 2.44 22.13
N ILE A 164 -20.51 1.11 22.14
CA ILE A 164 -21.36 0.20 21.37
C ILE A 164 -21.94 -0.84 22.33
N ASP A 165 -23.26 -0.85 22.45
CA ASP A 165 -24.04 -1.81 23.23
C ASP A 165 -24.73 -2.76 22.25
N VAL A 166 -24.15 -3.94 22.08
CA VAL A 166 -24.64 -4.93 21.10
C VAL A 166 -25.97 -5.55 21.57
N GLU A 167 -26.11 -5.75 22.88
CA GLU A 167 -27.32 -6.36 23.47
C GLU A 167 -28.54 -5.47 23.25
N ASN A 168 -28.39 -4.16 23.50
CA ASN A 168 -29.45 -3.19 23.32
C ASN A 168 -29.45 -2.54 21.92
N ARG A 169 -28.53 -2.94 21.03
CA ARG A 169 -28.36 -2.39 19.67
C ARG A 169 -28.26 -0.87 19.66
N LEU A 170 -27.46 -0.32 20.56
CA LEU A 170 -27.33 1.11 20.77
C LEU A 170 -25.87 1.54 20.64
N LEU A 171 -25.60 2.58 19.91
CA LEU A 171 -24.30 3.26 19.92
C LEU A 171 -24.44 4.69 20.44
N ARG A 172 -23.38 5.16 21.10
CA ARG A 172 -23.28 6.52 21.63
C ARG A 172 -22.09 7.24 21.06
N THR A 173 -22.27 8.53 20.84
CA THR A 173 -21.20 9.43 20.36
C THR A 173 -20.65 10.32 21.45
N SER A 174 -19.50 10.91 21.22
CA SER A 174 -18.86 11.87 22.13
C SER A 174 -19.69 13.14 22.36
N LYS A 175 -20.67 13.42 21.50
CA LYS A 175 -21.63 14.53 21.65
C LYS A 175 -22.86 14.18 22.49
N GLY A 176 -22.96 12.93 22.91
CA GLY A 176 -24.09 12.44 23.67
C GLY A 176 -25.27 11.92 22.84
N ASP A 177 -25.14 11.95 21.51
CA ASP A 177 -26.17 11.40 20.62
C ASP A 177 -26.20 9.87 20.73
N GLU A 178 -27.42 9.30 20.66
CA GLU A 178 -27.66 7.86 20.68
C GLU A 178 -28.33 7.42 19.38
N TYR A 179 -27.87 6.29 18.85
CA TYR A 179 -28.38 5.71 17.61
C TYR A 179 -28.69 4.23 17.83
N GLN A 180 -29.93 3.84 17.53
CA GLN A 180 -30.30 2.42 17.44
C GLN A 180 -29.94 1.86 16.08
N PHE A 181 -29.52 0.58 16.05
CA PHE A 181 -29.18 -0.11 14.82
C PHE A 181 -29.72 -1.55 14.81
N ASP A 182 -30.14 -2.01 13.66
CA ASP A 182 -30.46 -3.43 13.44
C ASP A 182 -29.20 -4.22 13.06
N ARG A 183 -28.34 -3.60 12.28
CA ARG A 183 -27.03 -4.15 11.86
C ARG A 183 -25.99 -3.06 11.94
N LEU A 184 -24.81 -3.42 12.41
CA LEU A 184 -23.67 -2.53 12.50
C LEU A 184 -22.49 -3.09 11.68
N ILE A 185 -21.97 -2.28 10.75
CA ILE A 185 -20.76 -2.57 9.99
C ILE A 185 -19.72 -1.53 10.39
N SER A 186 -18.57 -1.98 10.89
CA SER A 186 -17.48 -1.10 11.27
C SER A 186 -16.28 -1.30 10.34
N SER A 187 -15.69 -0.20 9.89
CA SER A 187 -14.41 -0.16 9.17
C SER A 187 -13.23 0.28 10.05
N LEU A 188 -13.48 0.48 11.35
CA LEU A 188 -12.43 0.83 12.31
C LEU A 188 -11.52 -0.37 12.60
N PRO A 189 -10.26 -0.13 13.02
CA PRO A 189 -9.39 -1.20 13.50
C PRO A 189 -10.06 -2.00 14.62
N LEU A 190 -9.98 -3.33 14.53
CA LEU A 190 -10.67 -4.22 15.48
C LEU A 190 -10.33 -3.93 16.96
N PRO A 191 -9.07 -3.64 17.36
CA PRO A 191 -8.77 -3.25 18.73
C PRO A 191 -9.55 -2.02 19.21
N GLU A 192 -9.78 -1.04 18.34
CA GLU A 192 -10.54 0.17 18.68
C GLU A 192 -12.04 -0.14 18.84
N VAL A 193 -12.58 -1.02 18.00
CA VAL A 193 -13.97 -1.50 18.13
C VAL A 193 -14.18 -2.22 19.46
N ILE A 194 -13.26 -3.13 19.80
CA ILE A 194 -13.33 -3.90 21.06
C ILE A 194 -13.33 -2.99 22.29
N LYS A 195 -12.54 -1.90 22.29
CA LYS A 195 -12.52 -0.93 23.39
C LYS A 195 -13.86 -0.19 23.57
N MET A 196 -14.63 -0.03 22.49
CA MET A 196 -15.94 0.65 22.55
C MET A 196 -17.11 -0.27 22.90
N LEU A 197 -16.94 -1.59 22.72
CA LEU A 197 -17.95 -2.58 23.03
C LEU A 197 -18.19 -2.69 24.55
N LYS A 198 -19.45 -2.79 24.96
CA LYS A 198 -19.82 -3.12 26.33
C LYS A 198 -19.76 -4.62 26.59
N ASN A 199 -19.51 -5.00 27.82
CA ASN A 199 -19.57 -6.39 28.30
C ASN A 199 -18.67 -7.38 27.52
N VAL A 200 -17.49 -6.93 27.10
CA VAL A 200 -16.55 -7.77 26.36
C VAL A 200 -15.88 -8.77 27.30
N PRO A 201 -15.84 -10.06 26.98
CA PRO A 201 -15.08 -11.04 27.73
C PRO A 201 -13.59 -10.70 27.84
N VAL A 202 -12.98 -11.00 28.99
CA VAL A 202 -11.58 -10.64 29.27
C VAL A 202 -10.59 -11.28 28.27
N ASP A 203 -10.84 -12.50 27.85
CA ASP A 203 -10.03 -13.20 26.84
C ASP A 203 -10.07 -12.50 25.48
N VAL A 204 -11.22 -11.95 25.08
CA VAL A 204 -11.38 -11.14 23.87
C VAL A 204 -10.62 -9.82 23.98
N CYS A 205 -10.71 -9.14 25.13
CA CYS A 205 -9.92 -7.92 25.39
C CYS A 205 -8.42 -8.21 25.31
N ASN A 206 -7.96 -9.30 25.93
CA ASN A 206 -6.57 -9.72 25.88
C ASN A 206 -6.10 -10.11 24.47
N ALA A 207 -6.97 -10.74 23.68
CA ALA A 207 -6.67 -11.04 22.28
C ALA A 207 -6.55 -9.76 21.45
N ALA A 208 -7.48 -8.82 21.61
CA ALA A 208 -7.45 -7.52 20.92
C ALA A 208 -6.19 -6.70 21.26
N ALA A 209 -5.76 -6.73 22.52
CA ALA A 209 -4.55 -6.03 22.97
C ALA A 209 -3.25 -6.56 22.32
N ARG A 210 -3.25 -7.79 21.81
CA ARG A 210 -2.11 -8.38 21.10
C ARG A 210 -2.11 -8.10 19.59
N LEU A 211 -3.18 -7.52 19.05
CA LEU A 211 -3.22 -7.14 17.64
C LEU A 211 -2.39 -5.88 17.41
N HIS A 212 -1.52 -5.95 16.42
CA HIS A 212 -0.74 -4.80 15.95
C HIS A 212 -1.50 -4.06 14.84
N CYS A 213 -1.57 -2.73 14.95
CA CYS A 213 -2.14 -1.86 13.91
C CYS A 213 -1.11 -0.83 13.51
N THR A 214 -0.67 -0.89 12.26
CA THR A 214 0.21 0.12 11.66
C THR A 214 -0.53 1.44 11.49
N CYS A 215 0.09 2.55 11.83
CA CYS A 215 -0.40 3.88 11.52
C CYS A 215 0.12 4.32 10.13
N GLY A 216 -0.76 4.94 9.35
CA GLY A 216 -0.39 5.48 8.04
C GLY A 216 -0.60 6.98 7.99
N TYR A 217 0.43 7.71 7.57
CA TYR A 217 0.36 9.15 7.34
C TYR A 217 0.47 9.43 5.84
N GLN A 218 -0.38 10.33 5.36
CA GLN A 218 -0.28 10.85 4.00
C GLN A 218 0.19 12.30 4.04
N ILE A 219 1.34 12.55 3.44
CA ILE A 219 1.94 13.88 3.36
C ILE A 219 1.78 14.39 1.93
N SER A 220 1.03 15.47 1.76
CA SER A 220 0.83 16.11 0.46
C SER A 220 1.72 17.33 0.32
N VAL A 221 2.47 17.41 -0.77
CA VAL A 221 3.39 18.49 -1.08
C VAL A 221 2.99 19.14 -2.40
N GLY A 222 2.77 20.45 -2.37
CA GLY A 222 2.61 21.28 -3.57
C GLY A 222 3.97 21.85 -4.01
N LEU A 223 4.28 21.77 -5.29
CA LEU A 223 5.54 22.24 -5.87
C LEU A 223 5.27 23.30 -6.93
N LYS A 224 6.01 24.42 -6.86
CA LYS A 224 5.95 25.51 -7.86
C LYS A 224 6.78 25.16 -9.11
N THR A 225 6.62 23.94 -9.60
CA THR A 225 7.30 23.45 -10.81
C THR A 225 6.51 22.30 -11.39
N LYS A 226 6.64 22.05 -12.69
CA LYS A 226 6.18 20.82 -13.35
C LYS A 226 7.28 19.77 -13.49
N ASN A 227 8.51 20.11 -13.13
CA ASN A 227 9.65 19.21 -13.20
C ASN A 227 9.65 18.27 -11.98
N ILE A 228 8.91 17.16 -12.09
CA ILE A 228 8.83 16.07 -11.12
C ILE A 228 9.10 14.74 -11.84
N PRO A 229 9.46 13.67 -11.13
CA PRO A 229 9.58 12.36 -11.75
C PRO A 229 8.32 12.00 -12.56
N PRO A 230 8.45 11.54 -13.82
CA PRO A 230 7.31 11.35 -14.72
C PRO A 230 6.54 10.06 -14.45
N TYR A 231 6.52 9.62 -13.21
CA TYR A 231 5.88 8.38 -12.78
C TYR A 231 4.58 8.67 -12.03
N LEU A 232 3.55 7.88 -12.30
CA LEU A 232 2.25 8.02 -11.61
C LEU A 232 2.36 7.69 -10.12
N TRP A 233 3.24 6.74 -9.79
CA TRP A 233 3.67 6.45 -8.43
C TRP A 233 4.98 5.64 -8.45
N TRP A 234 5.67 5.63 -7.31
CA TRP A 234 6.83 4.77 -7.11
C TRP A 234 6.91 4.28 -5.67
N TYR A 235 7.51 3.11 -5.53
CA TYR A 235 7.82 2.49 -4.26
C TYR A 235 9.27 2.81 -3.89
N ILE A 236 9.56 2.98 -2.60
CA ILE A 236 10.90 3.31 -2.11
C ILE A 236 11.39 2.17 -1.25
N TYR A 237 12.42 1.47 -1.71
CA TYR A 237 13.02 0.34 -1.00
C TYR A 237 14.10 0.77 -0.01
N ASP A 238 14.68 1.97 -0.17
CA ASP A 238 15.73 2.50 0.70
C ASP A 238 15.18 2.72 2.13
N GLU A 239 15.78 2.05 3.11
CA GLU A 239 15.30 2.09 4.50
C GLU A 239 15.56 3.45 5.18
N ASP A 240 16.53 4.21 4.71
CA ASP A 240 16.88 5.54 5.23
C ASP A 240 15.95 6.66 4.69
N ILE A 241 15.11 6.38 3.71
CA ILE A 241 14.06 7.27 3.18
C ILE A 241 12.73 6.86 3.81
N LEU A 242 12.14 7.71 4.64
CA LEU A 242 10.97 7.36 5.45
C LEU A 242 9.71 6.98 4.64
N PRO A 243 9.30 7.71 3.58
CA PRO A 243 8.17 7.32 2.76
C PRO A 243 8.35 5.93 2.12
N ALA A 244 7.31 5.10 2.19
CA ALA A 244 7.28 3.79 1.54
C ALA A 244 6.84 3.88 0.08
N ARG A 245 5.96 4.84 -0.22
CA ARG A 245 5.44 5.08 -1.57
C ARG A 245 5.19 6.56 -1.79
N VAL A 246 5.44 7.01 -3.01
CA VAL A 246 5.08 8.36 -3.45
C VAL A 246 4.25 8.25 -4.71
N TYR A 247 3.27 9.10 -4.86
CA TYR A 247 2.52 9.25 -6.10
C TYR A 247 2.34 10.71 -6.49
N SER A 248 2.08 10.93 -7.77
CA SER A 248 1.95 12.25 -8.38
C SER A 248 0.49 12.49 -8.75
N PRO A 249 -0.34 13.07 -7.86
CA PRO A 249 -1.73 13.36 -8.19
C PRO A 249 -1.89 14.25 -9.43
N SER A 250 -1.01 15.24 -9.61
CA SER A 250 -1.03 16.15 -10.75
C SER A 250 -0.78 15.47 -12.10
N LEU A 251 -0.05 14.33 -12.13
CA LEU A 251 0.10 13.51 -13.34
C LEU A 251 -1.12 12.65 -13.63
N LYS A 252 -1.96 12.38 -12.63
CA LYS A 252 -3.21 11.63 -12.80
C LYS A 252 -4.34 12.52 -13.33
N SER A 253 -4.39 13.77 -12.88
CA SER A 253 -5.26 14.81 -13.41
C SER A 253 -4.66 16.18 -13.15
N PRO A 254 -4.66 17.10 -14.15
CA PRO A 254 -4.26 18.50 -13.97
C PRO A 254 -5.05 19.24 -12.89
N ASP A 255 -6.28 18.80 -12.59
CA ASP A 255 -7.14 19.36 -11.55
C ASP A 255 -6.55 19.23 -10.13
N ASN A 256 -5.54 18.37 -9.95
CA ASN A 256 -4.90 18.14 -8.66
C ASN A 256 -3.74 19.11 -8.35
N ALA A 257 -3.50 20.11 -9.19
CA ALA A 257 -2.52 21.18 -8.91
C ALA A 257 -2.87 22.45 -9.70
N PRO A 258 -2.53 23.64 -9.20
CA PRO A 258 -2.65 24.88 -9.97
C PRO A 258 -1.80 24.84 -11.24
N GLU A 259 -2.15 25.70 -12.21
CA GLU A 259 -1.38 25.83 -13.44
C GLU A 259 0.09 26.18 -13.16
N GLY A 260 1.02 25.53 -13.84
CA GLY A 260 2.46 25.71 -13.63
C GLY A 260 3.03 24.94 -12.42
N CYS A 261 2.17 24.34 -11.60
CA CYS A 261 2.54 23.61 -10.39
C CYS A 261 2.37 22.09 -10.57
N SER A 262 2.86 21.35 -9.59
CA SER A 262 2.64 19.91 -9.45
C SER A 262 2.39 19.54 -8.00
N SER A 263 2.00 18.30 -7.77
CA SER A 263 1.78 17.76 -6.43
C SER A 263 2.37 16.37 -6.31
N LEU A 264 2.95 16.10 -5.14
CA LEU A 264 3.37 14.76 -4.72
C LEU A 264 2.61 14.39 -3.44
N GLN A 265 2.34 13.12 -3.28
CA GLN A 265 1.72 12.59 -2.07
C GLN A 265 2.50 11.35 -1.62
N MET A 266 2.98 11.39 -0.38
CA MET A 266 3.82 10.37 0.22
C MET A 266 3.04 9.57 1.24
N GLU A 267 3.28 8.27 1.26
CA GLU A 267 2.77 7.36 2.31
C GLU A 267 3.91 6.99 3.25
N VAL A 268 3.71 7.28 4.52
CA VAL A 268 4.61 6.90 5.61
C VAL A 268 3.85 5.98 6.54
N TYR A 269 4.47 4.86 6.90
CA TYR A 269 3.96 3.92 7.88
C TYR A 269 4.88 3.92 9.09
N CYS A 270 4.30 3.97 10.29
CA CYS A 270 5.04 3.95 11.55
C CYS A 270 4.15 3.42 12.67
N ASN A 271 4.72 3.20 13.83
CA ASN A 271 3.96 2.93 15.04
C ASN A 271 3.27 4.21 15.53
N ARG A 272 2.21 4.04 16.32
CA ARG A 272 1.51 5.17 16.91
C ARG A 272 2.48 5.96 17.81
N ASP A 273 2.47 7.28 17.68
CA ASP A 273 3.27 8.22 18.47
C ASP A 273 4.80 8.04 18.36
N GLU A 274 5.28 7.38 17.28
CA GLU A 274 6.71 7.18 17.03
C GLU A 274 7.41 8.49 16.61
N TYR A 275 6.70 9.37 15.91
CA TYR A 275 7.20 10.66 15.43
C TYR A 275 6.20 11.78 15.73
N THR A 276 6.72 12.96 16.00
CA THR A 276 5.93 14.19 15.95
C THR A 276 5.59 14.54 14.51
N GLN A 277 4.62 15.43 14.31
CA GLN A 277 4.24 15.89 12.98
C GLN A 277 5.40 16.61 12.27
N GLU A 278 6.17 17.40 13.00
CA GLU A 278 7.34 18.12 12.50
C GLU A 278 8.44 17.15 12.04
N GLU A 279 8.72 16.12 12.83
CA GLU A 279 9.70 15.08 12.49
C GLU A 279 9.27 14.31 11.25
N LEU A 280 7.99 13.91 11.16
CA LEU A 280 7.46 13.24 9.97
C LEU A 280 7.66 14.07 8.70
N LEU A 281 7.33 15.38 8.77
CA LEU A 281 7.50 16.28 7.63
C LEU A 281 8.98 16.45 7.26
N ALA A 282 9.84 16.75 8.24
CA ALA A 282 11.27 16.97 8.00
C ALA A 282 11.95 15.72 7.38
N ARG A 283 11.68 14.54 7.93
CA ARG A 283 12.29 13.28 7.47
C ARG A 283 11.71 12.79 6.12
N SER A 284 10.47 13.14 5.82
CA SER A 284 9.82 12.72 4.57
C SER A 284 10.18 13.63 3.40
N VAL A 285 10.31 14.93 3.62
CA VAL A 285 10.58 15.90 2.56
C VAL A 285 12.08 16.11 2.35
N GLY A 286 12.89 16.00 3.40
CA GLY A 286 14.32 16.34 3.35
C GLY A 286 15.18 15.38 2.51
N LYS A 287 14.66 14.25 2.07
CA LYS A 287 15.37 13.23 1.24
C LYS A 287 14.72 12.98 -0.12
N LEU A 288 13.68 13.71 -0.48
CA LEU A 288 13.05 13.71 -1.79
C LEU A 288 13.59 14.84 -2.66
#